data_991cdfd1ff77be28de48f855dce3805a
#
_entry.id   991cdfd1ff77be28de48f855dce3805a
#
_cell.length_a   1.000
_cell.length_b   1.000
_cell.length_c   1.000
_cell.angle_alpha   90.00
_cell.angle_beta   90.00
_cell.angle_gamma   90.00
#
_symmetry.space_group_name_H-M   'P 1'
#
loop_
_entity.id
_entity.type
_entity.pdbx_description
1 polymer ?
#
loop_
_entity_poly.entity_id
_entity_poly.type
_entity_poly.pdbx_seq_one_letter_code
_entity_poly.pdbx_strand_id
1 'polypeptide(L)'
;MKVAILTMFSGLSATYSLVNVVADQIKMLLQAGVAVKVLVSESCPDRERTGIFLDERLEWVKITNTLHGKEIVWHDYASPSGSVHETFFEEADKIAEDFVTHLKDVDVCILHDILYQGWHLVHNIAIRKAQKSLEHVRFLAFTHSFPEARPKEMEYPFSARFTDMPKTRFIYPTRSGIPALARQYDVPEGRCAVVYNTLPLIPSMSQDVQKVAQHIDLIRPDILAVYPARLTTGKRLEKVAALAGAIKTATEKDIKVIFCDFPSADIPSKVYQTMIRTEGKKYGLKDDDLLFTSEIGYPDGFPRQGVFELFQLSNLFICPSYSESFGLTVLEAASRGNFLVLNEAVPALKELGEALGAYFMRWDARNFGFDTRETYSPSERAYYEEHGRKIVDLMREDRSLHAKTIVRNQYNDAWICRNQLLPLLKE
;
A
#
# COMPACT_ATOMS: atom_id res chain seq x y z
N MET A 1 17.81 12.37 -10.92
CA MET A 1 17.23 11.29 -11.74
C MET A 1 15.88 11.73 -12.26
N LYS A 2 15.68 11.62 -13.56
CA LYS A 2 14.42 11.92 -14.24
C LYS A 2 13.87 10.64 -14.88
N VAL A 3 12.62 10.32 -14.60
CA VAL A 3 11.95 9.11 -15.09
C VAL A 3 10.81 9.51 -16.03
N ALA A 4 10.75 8.89 -17.20
CA ALA A 4 9.60 8.98 -18.08
C ALA A 4 8.70 7.75 -17.91
N ILE A 5 7.39 7.96 -17.97
CA ILE A 5 6.38 6.89 -18.03
C ILE A 5 5.67 7.02 -19.37
N LEU A 6 5.89 6.04 -20.25
CA LEU A 6 5.29 5.98 -21.58
C LEU A 6 4.09 5.04 -21.58
N THR A 7 2.92 5.60 -21.82
CA THR A 7 1.65 4.86 -21.79
C THR A 7 0.89 4.90 -23.12
N MET A 8 1.07 5.97 -23.90
CA MET A 8 0.27 6.29 -25.08
C MET A 8 -1.25 6.30 -24.82
N PHE A 9 -1.68 6.66 -23.61
CA PHE A 9 -3.11 6.79 -23.28
C PHE A 9 -3.79 7.78 -24.24
N SER A 10 -4.91 7.37 -24.82
CA SER A 10 -5.83 8.23 -25.59
C SER A 10 -6.94 8.82 -24.72
N GLY A 11 -7.05 8.40 -23.46
CA GLY A 11 -8.00 8.90 -22.45
C GLY A 11 -7.59 8.42 -21.04
N LEU A 12 -8.15 9.06 -20.01
CA LEU A 12 -7.83 8.81 -18.59
C LEU A 12 -9.04 8.31 -17.79
N SER A 13 -9.72 7.27 -18.29
CA SER A 13 -10.86 6.70 -17.59
C SER A 13 -10.43 6.10 -16.25
N ALA A 14 -11.05 6.54 -15.16
CA ALA A 14 -10.81 6.00 -13.82
C ALA A 14 -11.25 4.52 -13.66
N THR A 15 -12.04 4.00 -14.60
CA THR A 15 -12.44 2.58 -14.63
C THR A 15 -11.41 1.69 -15.32
N TYR A 16 -10.44 2.28 -16.03
CA TYR A 16 -9.36 1.53 -16.64
C TYR A 16 -8.23 1.31 -15.64
N SER A 17 -8.03 0.07 -15.23
CA SER A 17 -7.10 -0.29 -14.15
C SER A 17 -5.67 0.18 -14.39
N LEU A 18 -5.20 0.18 -15.63
CA LEU A 18 -3.84 0.63 -15.96
C LEU A 18 -3.64 2.12 -15.68
N VAL A 19 -4.67 2.97 -15.87
CA VAL A 19 -4.62 4.39 -15.51
C VAL A 19 -4.36 4.55 -14.01
N ASN A 20 -5.02 3.73 -13.18
CA ASN A 20 -4.82 3.76 -11.72
C ASN A 20 -3.42 3.27 -11.34
N VAL A 21 -2.91 2.19 -11.96
CA VAL A 21 -1.54 1.71 -11.74
C VAL A 21 -0.50 2.79 -12.07
N VAL A 22 -0.67 3.47 -13.19
CA VAL A 22 0.22 4.58 -13.60
C VAL A 22 0.12 5.76 -12.63
N ALA A 23 -1.09 6.12 -12.21
CA ALA A 23 -1.32 7.18 -11.23
C ALA A 23 -0.61 6.89 -9.90
N ASP A 24 -0.69 5.66 -9.41
CA ASP A 24 -0.01 5.23 -8.19
C ASP A 24 1.52 5.25 -8.36
N GLN A 25 2.06 4.82 -9.53
CA GLN A 25 3.50 4.91 -9.80
C GLN A 25 3.99 6.36 -9.86
N ILE A 26 3.27 7.25 -10.51
CA ILE A 26 3.61 8.69 -10.53
C ILE A 26 3.70 9.21 -9.09
N LYS A 27 2.69 8.92 -8.28
CA LYS A 27 2.64 9.34 -6.89
C LYS A 27 3.82 8.82 -6.07
N MET A 28 4.12 7.52 -6.19
CA MET A 28 5.27 6.91 -5.51
C MET A 28 6.59 7.58 -5.90
N LEU A 29 6.80 7.84 -7.19
CA LEU A 29 8.03 8.46 -7.70
C LEU A 29 8.17 9.92 -7.25
N LEU A 30 7.10 10.72 -7.34
CA LEU A 30 7.10 12.11 -6.87
C LEU A 30 7.34 12.21 -5.36
N GLN A 31 6.76 11.30 -4.56
CA GLN A 31 7.00 11.21 -3.11
C GLN A 31 8.44 10.81 -2.77
N ALA A 32 9.08 10.02 -3.64
CA ALA A 32 10.49 9.66 -3.51
C ALA A 32 11.45 10.75 -4.01
N GLY A 33 10.96 11.91 -4.43
CA GLY A 33 11.78 13.02 -4.93
C GLY A 33 12.34 12.81 -6.35
N VAL A 34 11.73 11.90 -7.12
CA VAL A 34 12.09 11.63 -8.51
C VAL A 34 11.34 12.61 -9.43
N ALA A 35 12.03 13.23 -10.38
CA ALA A 35 11.38 14.02 -11.42
C ALA A 35 10.65 13.09 -12.40
N VAL A 36 9.37 13.35 -12.66
CA VAL A 36 8.52 12.47 -13.48
C VAL A 36 7.98 13.20 -14.69
N LYS A 37 8.10 12.53 -15.85
CA LYS A 37 7.51 12.92 -17.12
C LYS A 37 6.56 11.82 -17.57
N VAL A 38 5.32 12.15 -17.97
CA VAL A 38 4.36 11.20 -18.53
C VAL A 38 4.13 11.50 -20.00
N LEU A 39 4.26 10.47 -20.82
CA LEU A 39 4.06 10.53 -22.26
C LEU A 39 2.76 9.81 -22.61
N VAL A 40 1.83 10.56 -23.19
CA VAL A 40 0.52 10.09 -23.62
C VAL A 40 0.31 10.40 -25.11
N SER A 41 -0.72 9.83 -25.73
CA SER A 41 -1.10 10.21 -27.11
C SER A 41 -1.54 11.67 -27.18
N GLU A 42 -1.27 12.36 -28.27
CA GLU A 42 -1.79 13.70 -28.53
C GLU A 42 -3.32 13.75 -28.51
N SER A 43 -3.99 12.64 -28.83
CA SER A 43 -5.45 12.50 -28.76
C SER A 43 -6.00 12.47 -27.33
N CYS A 44 -5.16 12.29 -26.29
CA CYS A 44 -5.59 12.29 -24.91
C CYS A 44 -6.12 13.68 -24.48
N PRO A 45 -7.40 13.84 -24.08
CA PRO A 45 -7.94 15.14 -23.77
C PRO A 45 -7.41 15.69 -22.44
N ASP A 46 -6.92 16.94 -22.44
CA ASP A 46 -6.40 17.58 -21.21
C ASP A 46 -7.48 17.74 -20.13
N ARG A 47 -8.75 17.85 -20.52
CA ARG A 47 -9.90 17.94 -19.61
C ARG A 47 -10.13 16.67 -18.75
N GLU A 48 -9.55 15.54 -19.15
CA GLU A 48 -9.65 14.28 -18.40
C GLU A 48 -8.57 14.16 -17.32
N ARG A 49 -7.60 15.06 -17.30
CA ARG A 49 -6.59 15.09 -16.25
C ARG A 49 -7.23 15.40 -14.90
N THR A 50 -7.02 14.51 -13.93
CA THR A 50 -7.54 14.65 -12.57
C THR A 50 -6.51 14.15 -11.56
N GLY A 51 -6.64 14.53 -10.29
CA GLY A 51 -5.80 14.03 -9.21
C GLY A 51 -4.31 14.23 -9.49
N ILE A 52 -3.53 13.15 -9.42
CA ILE A 52 -2.06 13.20 -9.59
C ILE A 52 -1.62 13.67 -10.99
N PHE A 53 -2.45 13.50 -12.00
CA PHE A 53 -2.15 13.99 -13.36
C PHE A 53 -2.21 15.52 -13.49
N LEU A 54 -2.69 16.23 -12.47
CA LEU A 54 -2.66 17.69 -12.35
C LEU A 54 -1.54 18.22 -11.45
N ASP A 55 -0.71 17.34 -10.85
CA ASP A 55 0.40 17.77 -9.99
C ASP A 55 1.40 18.60 -10.80
N GLU A 56 1.74 19.80 -10.31
CA GLU A 56 2.63 20.75 -10.99
C GLU A 56 4.07 20.22 -11.17
N ARG A 57 4.47 19.23 -10.38
CA ARG A 57 5.78 18.56 -10.48
C ARG A 57 5.83 17.54 -11.61
N LEU A 58 4.67 17.19 -12.20
CA LEU A 58 4.55 16.24 -13.28
C LEU A 58 4.70 16.92 -14.62
N GLU A 59 5.71 16.56 -15.38
CA GLU A 59 5.84 16.99 -16.78
C GLU A 59 4.90 16.15 -17.66
N TRP A 60 3.88 16.80 -18.23
CA TRP A 60 2.88 16.17 -19.09
C TRP A 60 3.23 16.38 -20.55
N VAL A 61 3.46 15.32 -21.30
CA VAL A 61 3.92 15.37 -22.69
C VAL A 61 2.97 14.60 -23.59
N LYS A 62 2.59 15.21 -24.69
CA LYS A 62 1.80 14.58 -25.76
C LYS A 62 2.72 14.13 -26.89
N ILE A 63 2.59 12.86 -27.24
CA ILE A 63 3.32 12.24 -28.35
C ILE A 63 2.43 12.23 -29.58
N THR A 64 2.99 12.55 -30.70
CA THR A 64 2.28 12.62 -31.97
C THR A 64 1.49 11.34 -32.24
N ASN A 65 0.25 11.51 -32.64
CA ASN A 65 -0.63 10.45 -33.15
C ASN A 65 -1.24 10.87 -34.50
N THR A 66 -0.51 11.71 -35.23
CA THR A 66 -0.96 12.29 -36.49
C THR A 66 0.13 12.16 -37.55
N LEU A 67 -0.21 11.67 -38.71
CA LEU A 67 0.63 11.61 -39.93
C LEU A 67 -0.07 12.28 -41.08
N HIS A 68 0.60 13.21 -41.80
CA HIS A 68 0.06 13.96 -42.93
C HIS A 68 -1.30 14.63 -42.66
N GLY A 69 -1.50 15.12 -41.40
CA GLY A 69 -2.75 15.77 -40.98
C GLY A 69 -3.90 14.81 -40.70
N LYS A 70 -3.67 13.50 -40.68
CA LYS A 70 -4.66 12.48 -40.32
C LYS A 70 -4.27 11.77 -39.05
N GLU A 71 -5.25 11.45 -38.21
CA GLU A 71 -5.03 10.65 -37.02
C GLU A 71 -4.55 9.25 -37.35
N ILE A 72 -3.54 8.77 -36.63
CA ILE A 72 -3.03 7.39 -36.74
C ILE A 72 -4.04 6.46 -36.06
N VAL A 73 -4.62 5.56 -36.85
CA VAL A 73 -5.56 4.58 -36.34
C VAL A 73 -4.80 3.37 -35.79
N TRP A 74 -4.97 3.08 -34.51
CA TRP A 74 -4.35 1.91 -33.91
C TRP A 74 -5.09 0.64 -34.28
N HIS A 75 -4.39 -0.26 -34.96
CA HIS A 75 -4.90 -1.56 -35.32
C HIS A 75 -4.41 -2.62 -34.34
N ASP A 76 -5.26 -3.64 -34.12
CA ASP A 76 -4.84 -4.79 -33.30
C ASP A 76 -4.05 -5.79 -34.14
N TYR A 77 -2.75 -5.77 -33.98
CA TYR A 77 -1.81 -6.71 -34.55
C TYR A 77 -1.51 -7.89 -33.63
N ALA A 78 -2.56 -8.48 -33.02
CA ALA A 78 -2.40 -9.64 -32.13
C ALA A 78 -1.88 -10.88 -32.86
N SER A 79 -2.22 -11.04 -34.16
CA SER A 79 -1.70 -12.13 -34.99
C SER A 79 -0.16 -12.12 -35.08
N PRO A 80 0.50 -13.28 -35.07
CA PRO A 80 1.96 -13.39 -35.23
C PRO A 80 2.45 -13.15 -36.68
N SER A 81 1.55 -13.07 -37.66
CA SER A 81 1.85 -12.90 -39.08
C SER A 81 0.74 -12.10 -39.78
N GLY A 82 1.02 -11.65 -40.96
CA GLY A 82 0.10 -10.88 -41.81
C GLY A 82 0.78 -9.68 -42.45
N SER A 83 -0.02 -8.69 -42.85
CA SER A 83 0.47 -7.41 -43.36
C SER A 83 0.10 -6.27 -42.42
N VAL A 84 1.00 -5.33 -42.25
CA VAL A 84 0.70 -4.04 -41.65
C VAL A 84 0.15 -3.10 -42.72
N HIS A 85 -0.56 -2.04 -42.33
CA HIS A 85 -1.08 -1.06 -43.29
C HIS A 85 0.07 -0.25 -43.94
N GLU A 86 -0.22 0.38 -45.05
CA GLU A 86 0.76 0.99 -45.95
C GLU A 86 1.66 2.03 -45.24
N THR A 87 1.11 2.89 -44.38
CA THR A 87 1.84 3.97 -43.70
C THR A 87 2.50 3.53 -42.40
N PHE A 88 2.37 2.27 -41.95
CA PHE A 88 2.80 1.79 -40.65
C PHE A 88 4.25 2.17 -40.27
N PHE A 89 5.19 2.00 -41.19
CA PHE A 89 6.60 2.28 -40.91
C PHE A 89 6.89 3.77 -40.87
N GLU A 90 6.20 4.57 -41.68
CA GLU A 90 6.29 6.04 -41.67
C GLU A 90 5.71 6.61 -40.36
N GLU A 91 4.60 6.06 -39.91
CA GLU A 91 4.01 6.39 -38.61
C GLU A 91 4.98 6.06 -37.47
N ALA A 92 5.60 4.86 -37.51
CA ALA A 92 6.59 4.45 -36.53
C ALA A 92 7.82 5.36 -36.53
N ASP A 93 8.27 5.84 -37.70
CA ASP A 93 9.38 6.77 -37.84
C ASP A 93 9.04 8.14 -37.23
N LYS A 94 7.85 8.67 -37.53
CA LYS A 94 7.37 9.93 -36.99
C LYS A 94 7.24 9.90 -35.46
N ILE A 95 6.68 8.83 -34.90
CA ILE A 95 6.57 8.63 -33.45
C ILE A 95 7.96 8.46 -32.81
N ALA A 96 8.91 7.79 -33.49
CA ALA A 96 10.26 7.60 -32.99
C ALA A 96 11.03 8.93 -32.84
N GLU A 97 10.86 9.86 -33.80
CA GLU A 97 11.44 11.21 -33.72
C GLU A 97 10.93 11.95 -32.47
N ASP A 98 9.66 11.84 -32.18
CA ASP A 98 9.05 12.43 -30.99
C ASP A 98 9.57 11.80 -29.70
N PHE A 99 9.69 10.46 -29.65
CA PHE A 99 10.30 9.77 -28.51
C PHE A 99 11.74 10.22 -28.28
N VAL A 100 12.57 10.35 -29.32
CA VAL A 100 13.93 10.87 -29.18
C VAL A 100 13.91 12.28 -28.59
N THR A 101 13.04 13.13 -29.09
CA THR A 101 12.92 14.53 -28.62
C THR A 101 12.57 14.62 -27.14
N HIS A 102 11.64 13.82 -26.69
CA HIS A 102 11.10 13.90 -25.34
C HIS A 102 11.80 13.00 -24.31
N LEU A 103 12.62 12.03 -24.73
CA LEU A 103 13.35 11.14 -23.83
C LEU A 103 14.85 11.48 -23.70
N LYS A 104 15.38 12.47 -24.44
CA LYS A 104 16.81 12.82 -24.41
C LYS A 104 17.33 13.31 -23.06
N ASP A 105 16.45 13.79 -22.18
CA ASP A 105 16.77 14.31 -20.84
C ASP A 105 16.34 13.35 -19.72
N VAL A 106 16.08 12.08 -20.05
CA VAL A 106 15.52 11.06 -19.16
C VAL A 106 16.57 9.99 -18.87
N ASP A 107 16.68 9.60 -17.61
CA ASP A 107 17.60 8.53 -17.18
C ASP A 107 16.97 7.13 -17.37
N VAL A 108 15.67 7.01 -17.06
CA VAL A 108 14.91 5.74 -17.13
C VAL A 108 13.55 5.98 -17.78
N CYS A 109 13.18 5.14 -18.73
CA CYS A 109 11.84 5.12 -19.33
C CYS A 109 11.07 3.86 -18.93
N ILE A 110 9.95 4.04 -18.24
CA ILE A 110 9.00 2.97 -17.90
C ILE A 110 7.98 2.86 -19.05
N LEU A 111 7.87 1.66 -19.60
CA LEU A 111 6.94 1.33 -20.68
C LEU A 111 5.78 0.50 -20.12
N HIS A 112 4.55 0.93 -20.30
CA HIS A 112 3.38 0.16 -19.89
C HIS A 112 2.71 -0.47 -21.12
N ASP A 113 2.83 -1.79 -21.24
CA ASP A 113 2.27 -2.64 -22.32
C ASP A 113 2.73 -2.28 -23.75
N ILE A 114 3.63 -1.33 -23.92
CA ILE A 114 4.07 -0.83 -25.23
C ILE A 114 4.76 -1.93 -26.07
N LEU A 115 5.53 -2.81 -25.43
CA LEU A 115 6.29 -3.84 -26.17
C LEU A 115 5.46 -5.06 -26.53
N TYR A 116 4.34 -5.32 -25.83
CA TYR A 116 3.63 -6.59 -25.98
C TYR A 116 2.29 -6.47 -26.72
N GLN A 117 1.50 -5.46 -26.41
CA GLN A 117 0.14 -5.34 -26.95
C GLN A 117 0.13 -5.14 -28.49
N GLY A 118 -0.73 -5.89 -29.18
CA GLY A 118 -0.93 -5.74 -30.62
C GLY A 118 -1.32 -4.32 -31.03
N TRP A 119 -2.17 -3.67 -30.23
CA TRP A 119 -2.58 -2.27 -30.40
C TRP A 119 -1.42 -1.27 -30.35
N HIS A 120 -0.30 -1.66 -29.74
CA HIS A 120 0.89 -0.84 -29.62
C HIS A 120 2.04 -1.27 -30.55
N LEU A 121 1.79 -2.10 -31.58
CA LEU A 121 2.87 -2.56 -32.45
C LEU A 121 3.62 -1.40 -33.10
N VAL A 122 2.92 -0.38 -33.58
CA VAL A 122 3.55 0.82 -34.17
C VAL A 122 4.46 1.54 -33.14
N HIS A 123 3.98 1.68 -31.89
CA HIS A 123 4.75 2.29 -30.79
C HIS A 123 5.93 1.42 -30.36
N ASN A 124 5.78 0.08 -30.37
CA ASN A 124 6.88 -0.85 -30.13
C ASN A 124 8.00 -0.64 -31.16
N ILE A 125 7.66 -0.59 -32.45
CA ILE A 125 8.66 -0.33 -33.51
C ILE A 125 9.29 1.06 -33.31
N ALA A 126 8.49 2.08 -33.01
CA ALA A 126 8.94 3.43 -32.79
C ALA A 126 9.95 3.52 -31.61
N ILE A 127 9.64 2.93 -30.45
CA ILE A 127 10.55 3.02 -29.30
C ILE A 127 11.85 2.23 -29.52
N ARG A 128 11.81 1.12 -30.23
CA ARG A 128 13.01 0.38 -30.63
C ARG A 128 13.90 1.17 -31.61
N LYS A 129 13.29 1.94 -32.51
CA LYS A 129 14.02 2.87 -33.38
C LYS A 129 14.64 4.00 -32.56
N ALA A 130 13.86 4.66 -31.71
CA ALA A 130 14.31 5.76 -30.85
C ALA A 130 15.44 5.33 -29.91
N GLN A 131 15.40 4.11 -29.36
CA GLN A 131 16.44 3.58 -28.46
C GLN A 131 17.85 3.66 -29.04
N LYS A 132 18.01 3.52 -30.35
CA LYS A 132 19.33 3.59 -31.03
C LYS A 132 20.00 4.96 -30.84
N SER A 133 19.21 6.02 -30.66
CA SER A 133 19.69 7.40 -30.40
C SER A 133 19.64 7.76 -28.93
N LEU A 134 19.13 6.90 -28.04
CA LEU A 134 18.94 7.11 -26.62
C LEU A 134 19.81 6.13 -25.81
N GLU A 135 21.12 6.07 -26.13
CA GLU A 135 22.02 5.08 -25.54
C GLU A 135 22.17 5.18 -24.02
N HIS A 136 21.94 6.37 -23.45
CA HIS A 136 22.01 6.63 -22.01
C HIS A 136 20.72 6.21 -21.26
N VAL A 137 19.59 6.04 -21.98
CA VAL A 137 18.29 5.72 -21.35
C VAL A 137 18.18 4.22 -21.09
N ARG A 138 17.82 3.87 -19.88
CA ARG A 138 17.44 2.50 -19.51
C ARG A 138 15.93 2.34 -19.57
N PHE A 139 15.46 1.13 -19.83
CA PHE A 139 14.05 0.85 -19.99
C PHE A 139 13.56 -0.17 -18.96
N LEU A 140 12.37 0.08 -18.40
CA LEU A 140 11.62 -0.86 -17.58
C LEU A 140 10.31 -1.18 -18.30
N ALA A 141 10.21 -2.37 -18.88
CA ALA A 141 9.04 -2.77 -19.67
C ALA A 141 8.04 -3.55 -18.80
N PHE A 142 6.99 -2.89 -18.37
CA PHE A 142 5.90 -3.49 -17.61
C PHE A 142 4.91 -4.18 -18.55
N THR A 143 4.64 -5.45 -18.29
CA THR A 143 3.61 -6.24 -18.95
C THR A 143 2.48 -6.50 -17.94
N HIS A 144 1.28 -6.00 -18.23
CA HIS A 144 0.10 -6.14 -17.38
C HIS A 144 -0.83 -7.28 -17.86
N SER A 145 -0.66 -7.72 -19.09
CA SER A 145 -1.37 -8.86 -19.65
C SER A 145 -0.67 -10.17 -19.34
N PHE A 146 -1.39 -11.29 -19.50
CA PHE A 146 -0.77 -12.61 -19.34
C PHE A 146 0.29 -12.84 -20.42
N PRO A 147 1.53 -13.25 -20.06
CA PRO A 147 2.58 -13.49 -21.06
C PRO A 147 2.27 -14.70 -21.93
N GLU A 148 2.39 -14.53 -23.23
CA GLU A 148 2.19 -15.61 -24.20
C GLU A 148 3.51 -16.27 -24.58
N ALA A 149 3.45 -17.55 -24.93
CA ALA A 149 4.60 -18.21 -25.51
C ALA A 149 4.92 -17.62 -26.88
N ARG A 150 6.21 -17.42 -27.14
CA ARG A 150 6.66 -16.97 -28.47
C ARG A 150 6.21 -17.97 -29.54
N PRO A 151 5.46 -17.54 -30.58
CA PRO A 151 5.12 -18.39 -31.72
C PRO A 151 6.36 -18.90 -32.45
N LYS A 152 6.31 -20.10 -33.01
CA LYS A 152 7.47 -20.71 -33.68
C LYS A 152 7.90 -19.95 -34.93
N GLU A 153 6.92 -19.43 -35.67
CA GLU A 153 7.14 -18.66 -36.91
C GLU A 153 6.52 -17.29 -36.73
N MET A 154 7.34 -16.26 -36.83
CA MET A 154 6.91 -14.87 -36.71
C MET A 154 7.67 -14.01 -37.69
N GLU A 155 6.92 -13.20 -38.43
CA GLU A 155 7.44 -12.22 -39.35
C GLU A 155 7.65 -10.87 -38.66
N TYR A 156 8.61 -10.10 -39.16
CA TYR A 156 8.74 -8.72 -38.75
C TYR A 156 7.66 -7.88 -39.47
N PRO A 157 6.99 -6.93 -38.77
CA PRO A 157 7.31 -6.38 -37.45
C PRO A 157 6.63 -7.10 -36.28
N PHE A 158 5.78 -8.09 -36.45
CA PHE A 158 5.03 -8.80 -35.40
C PHE A 158 5.97 -9.45 -34.38
N SER A 159 7.10 -9.98 -34.85
CA SER A 159 8.13 -10.59 -33.98
C SER A 159 8.71 -9.63 -32.93
N ALA A 160 8.64 -8.31 -33.15
CA ALA A 160 9.11 -7.33 -32.18
C ALA A 160 8.39 -7.43 -30.82
N ARG A 161 7.15 -7.95 -30.80
CA ARG A 161 6.39 -8.17 -29.56
C ARG A 161 6.96 -9.28 -28.67
N PHE A 162 7.81 -10.12 -29.22
CA PHE A 162 8.36 -11.34 -28.60
C PHE A 162 9.89 -11.39 -28.66
N THR A 163 10.54 -10.27 -28.82
CA THR A 163 12.02 -10.21 -28.88
C THR A 163 12.59 -9.29 -27.81
N ASP A 164 13.79 -9.61 -27.38
CA ASP A 164 14.56 -8.76 -26.46
C ASP A 164 14.64 -7.31 -26.98
N MET A 165 14.73 -6.39 -26.05
CA MET A 165 15.07 -4.99 -26.28
C MET A 165 16.30 -4.66 -25.44
N PRO A 166 17.41 -4.17 -26.03
CA PRO A 166 18.63 -3.86 -25.28
C PRO A 166 18.39 -2.91 -24.10
N LYS A 167 19.22 -2.98 -23.07
CA LYS A 167 19.14 -2.10 -21.86
C LYS A 167 17.75 -2.05 -21.23
N THR A 168 16.99 -3.14 -21.33
CA THR A 168 15.62 -3.26 -20.79
C THR A 168 15.54 -4.31 -19.71
N ARG A 169 14.89 -3.99 -18.59
CA ARG A 169 14.39 -4.95 -17.60
C ARG A 169 12.91 -5.20 -17.89
N PHE A 170 12.51 -6.43 -17.91
CA PHE A 170 11.11 -6.82 -18.14
C PHE A 170 10.42 -7.02 -16.80
N ILE A 171 9.29 -6.36 -16.59
CA ILE A 171 8.63 -6.29 -15.29
C ILE A 171 7.28 -6.99 -15.35
N TYR A 172 7.02 -7.81 -14.35
CA TYR A 172 5.73 -8.48 -14.20
C TYR A 172 5.18 -8.35 -12.77
N PRO A 173 3.85 -8.29 -12.57
CA PRO A 173 3.28 -8.04 -11.24
C PRO A 173 3.27 -9.27 -10.32
N THR A 174 3.78 -10.45 -10.75
CA THR A 174 3.87 -11.64 -9.89
C THR A 174 5.15 -12.43 -10.15
N ARG A 175 5.67 -13.09 -9.11
CA ARG A 175 6.85 -13.96 -9.23
C ARG A 175 6.57 -15.19 -10.12
N SER A 176 5.37 -15.75 -10.03
CA SER A 176 4.96 -16.91 -10.81
C SER A 176 4.92 -16.66 -12.33
N GLY A 177 4.76 -15.40 -12.75
CA GLY A 177 4.75 -15.03 -14.16
C GLY A 177 6.14 -14.80 -14.77
N ILE A 178 7.21 -14.70 -13.98
CA ILE A 178 8.57 -14.40 -14.47
C ILE A 178 9.07 -15.44 -15.50
N PRO A 179 8.93 -16.76 -15.29
CA PRO A 179 9.36 -17.72 -16.30
C PRO A 179 8.62 -17.60 -17.63
N ALA A 180 7.34 -17.25 -17.61
CA ALA A 180 6.55 -17.03 -18.82
C ALA A 180 6.96 -15.74 -19.53
N LEU A 181 7.18 -14.65 -18.78
CA LEU A 181 7.67 -13.38 -19.31
C LEU A 181 9.05 -13.52 -19.97
N ALA A 182 9.96 -14.25 -19.35
CA ALA A 182 11.29 -14.52 -19.89
C ALA A 182 11.21 -15.27 -21.22
N ARG A 183 10.37 -16.32 -21.29
CA ARG A 183 10.11 -17.04 -22.54
C ARG A 183 9.46 -16.18 -23.62
N GLN A 184 8.54 -15.31 -23.25
CA GLN A 184 7.88 -14.39 -24.20
C GLN A 184 8.90 -13.53 -24.96
N TYR A 185 9.87 -12.95 -24.24
CA TYR A 185 10.85 -12.04 -24.83
C TYR A 185 12.16 -12.72 -25.25
N ASP A 186 12.27 -14.03 -25.05
CA ASP A 186 13.48 -14.81 -25.33
C ASP A 186 14.72 -14.26 -24.57
N VAL A 187 14.54 -14.05 -23.27
CA VAL A 187 15.58 -13.52 -22.36
C VAL A 187 15.77 -14.42 -21.14
N PRO A 188 16.93 -14.40 -20.50
CA PRO A 188 17.11 -15.09 -19.22
C PRO A 188 16.24 -14.44 -18.12
N GLU A 189 15.76 -15.27 -17.16
CA GLU A 189 14.94 -14.79 -16.03
C GLU A 189 15.63 -13.65 -15.24
N GLY A 190 16.96 -13.63 -15.20
CA GLY A 190 17.72 -12.54 -14.59
C GLY A 190 17.51 -11.16 -15.24
N ARG A 191 16.96 -11.09 -16.44
CA ARG A 191 16.54 -9.85 -17.10
C ARG A 191 15.11 -9.44 -16.71
N CYS A 192 14.40 -10.28 -15.95
CA CYS A 192 13.06 -10.02 -15.48
C CYS A 192 13.08 -9.61 -13.99
N ALA A 193 12.09 -8.84 -13.56
CA ALA A 193 11.91 -8.45 -12.16
C ALA A 193 10.42 -8.36 -11.81
N VAL A 194 10.13 -8.41 -10.50
CA VAL A 194 8.77 -8.29 -9.97
C VAL A 194 8.57 -6.89 -9.40
N VAL A 195 7.51 -6.23 -9.85
CA VAL A 195 6.95 -5.05 -9.19
C VAL A 195 5.44 -5.30 -9.05
N TYR A 196 4.97 -5.53 -7.83
CA TYR A 196 3.55 -5.74 -7.57
C TYR A 196 2.73 -4.50 -7.90
N ASN A 197 1.48 -4.69 -8.28
CA ASN A 197 0.52 -3.60 -8.25
C ASN A 197 0.24 -3.23 -6.79
N THR A 198 0.06 -1.95 -6.54
CA THR A 198 -0.06 -1.39 -5.20
C THR A 198 -1.51 -1.10 -4.82
N LEU A 199 -1.76 -1.09 -3.52
CA LEU A 199 -2.98 -0.56 -2.93
C LEU A 199 -2.62 0.69 -2.10
N PRO A 200 -3.06 1.89 -2.48
CA PRO A 200 -2.76 3.13 -1.77
C PRO A 200 -3.62 3.24 -0.49
N LEU A 201 -3.25 2.50 0.58
CA LEU A 201 -4.06 2.39 1.80
C LEU A 201 -4.25 3.73 2.50
N ILE A 202 -3.15 4.41 2.87
CA ILE A 202 -3.23 5.68 3.60
C ILE A 202 -3.83 6.81 2.75
N PRO A 203 -3.48 6.98 1.47
CA PRO A 203 -4.08 8.00 0.63
C PRO A 203 -5.59 7.86 0.40
N SER A 204 -6.12 6.65 0.57
CA SER A 204 -7.58 6.39 0.44
C SER A 204 -8.37 6.68 1.72
N MET A 205 -7.68 6.95 2.85
CA MET A 205 -8.30 7.27 4.12
C MET A 205 -8.61 8.76 4.26
N SER A 206 -9.41 9.11 5.26
CA SER A 206 -9.70 10.51 5.61
C SER A 206 -8.44 11.31 5.94
N GLN A 207 -8.52 12.63 5.85
CA GLN A 207 -7.43 13.52 6.22
C GLN A 207 -7.00 13.34 7.69
N ASP A 208 -7.94 12.98 8.57
CA ASP A 208 -7.65 12.70 9.98
C ASP A 208 -6.71 11.50 10.13
N VAL A 209 -6.97 10.39 9.44
CA VAL A 209 -6.09 9.22 9.44
C VAL A 209 -4.77 9.48 8.74
N GLN A 210 -4.77 10.25 7.64
CA GLN A 210 -3.54 10.68 6.98
C GLN A 210 -2.66 11.53 7.92
N LYS A 211 -3.27 12.36 8.75
CA LYS A 211 -2.56 13.12 9.80
C LYS A 211 -1.99 12.20 10.88
N VAL A 212 -2.72 11.20 11.34
CA VAL A 212 -2.19 10.17 12.26
C VAL A 212 -0.97 9.48 11.65
N ALA A 213 -1.01 9.12 10.37
CA ALA A 213 0.09 8.47 9.66
C ALA A 213 1.38 9.31 9.56
N GLN A 214 1.30 10.64 9.75
CA GLN A 214 2.47 11.52 9.82
C GLN A 214 3.22 11.43 11.16
N HIS A 215 2.55 10.94 12.21
CA HIS A 215 3.07 10.88 13.58
C HIS A 215 3.41 9.47 14.05
N ILE A 216 2.79 8.44 13.49
CA ILE A 216 3.05 7.05 13.81
C ILE A 216 2.94 6.17 12.57
N ASP A 217 3.77 5.14 12.48
CA ASP A 217 3.73 4.21 11.35
C ASP A 217 2.51 3.28 11.44
N LEU A 218 1.55 3.46 10.51
CA LEU A 218 0.34 2.65 10.41
C LEU A 218 0.52 1.41 9.53
N ILE A 219 1.62 1.31 8.80
CA ILE A 219 1.76 0.37 7.68
C ILE A 219 2.69 -0.79 8.03
N ARG A 220 3.91 -0.51 8.53
CA ARG A 220 4.95 -1.54 8.75
C ARG A 220 4.78 -2.43 9.96
N PRO A 221 4.19 -1.97 11.11
CA PRO A 221 4.12 -2.80 12.30
C PRO A 221 3.43 -4.14 12.04
N ASP A 222 3.91 -5.22 12.67
CA ASP A 222 3.21 -6.52 12.66
C ASP A 222 1.83 -6.39 13.31
N ILE A 223 1.78 -5.63 14.41
CA ILE A 223 0.56 -5.42 15.19
C ILE A 223 0.28 -3.92 15.31
N LEU A 224 -0.91 -3.54 14.93
CA LEU A 224 -1.46 -2.21 15.15
C LEU A 224 -2.69 -2.33 16.04
N ALA A 225 -2.64 -1.75 17.22
CA ALA A 225 -3.75 -1.71 18.16
C ALA A 225 -4.35 -0.30 18.21
N VAL A 226 -5.66 -0.22 18.23
CA VAL A 226 -6.42 1.05 18.34
C VAL A 226 -7.37 0.95 19.52
N TYR A 227 -7.36 1.95 20.38
CA TYR A 227 -8.26 2.01 21.53
C TYR A 227 -8.92 3.40 21.67
N PRO A 228 -10.16 3.56 21.19
CA PRO A 228 -10.91 4.80 21.39
C PRO A 228 -11.52 4.82 22.78
N ALA A 229 -11.08 5.77 23.60
CA ALA A 229 -11.58 5.88 24.96
C ALA A 229 -11.37 7.25 25.57
N ARG A 230 -12.29 7.64 26.48
CA ARG A 230 -12.07 8.73 27.40
C ARG A 230 -10.89 8.41 28.33
N LEU A 231 -10.05 9.42 28.61
CA LEU A 231 -8.92 9.30 29.55
C LEU A 231 -9.43 9.21 30.99
N THR A 232 -9.98 8.06 31.34
CA THR A 232 -10.42 7.76 32.72
C THR A 232 -9.76 6.49 33.22
N THR A 233 -9.45 6.43 34.48
CA THR A 233 -8.80 5.27 35.11
C THR A 233 -9.63 3.99 34.99
N GLY A 234 -10.96 4.13 34.86
CA GLY A 234 -11.86 2.99 34.65
C GLY A 234 -11.65 2.24 33.33
N LYS A 235 -11.09 2.89 32.32
CA LYS A 235 -10.79 2.27 31.00
C LYS A 235 -9.45 1.52 30.96
N ARG A 236 -8.60 1.70 31.96
CA ARG A 236 -7.34 0.96 32.15
C ARG A 236 -6.40 1.01 30.94
N LEU A 237 -6.22 2.20 30.32
CA LEU A 237 -5.36 2.36 29.14
C LEU A 237 -3.90 1.94 29.41
N GLU A 238 -3.44 2.08 30.66
CA GLU A 238 -2.12 1.62 31.10
C GLU A 238 -1.95 0.10 30.96
N LYS A 239 -3.04 -0.68 31.05
CA LYS A 239 -3.01 -2.14 30.84
C LYS A 239 -2.97 -2.51 29.36
N VAL A 240 -3.54 -1.67 28.50
CA VAL A 240 -3.34 -1.81 27.03
C VAL A 240 -1.86 -1.64 26.71
N ALA A 241 -1.22 -0.59 27.21
CA ALA A 241 0.19 -0.34 26.99
C ALA A 241 1.09 -1.44 27.59
N ALA A 242 0.76 -1.95 28.79
CA ALA A 242 1.49 -3.04 29.44
C ALA A 242 1.45 -4.33 28.59
N LEU A 243 0.25 -4.75 28.15
CA LEU A 243 0.10 -5.96 27.32
C LEU A 243 0.79 -5.79 25.97
N ALA A 244 0.63 -4.64 25.31
CA ALA A 244 1.32 -4.35 24.06
C ALA A 244 2.85 -4.43 24.19
N GLY A 245 3.41 -3.87 25.27
CA GLY A 245 4.84 -3.97 25.57
C GLY A 245 5.29 -5.40 25.84
N ALA A 246 4.50 -6.19 26.58
CA ALA A 246 4.78 -7.60 26.84
C ALA A 246 4.73 -8.44 25.55
N ILE A 247 3.78 -8.18 24.65
CA ILE A 247 3.75 -8.78 23.31
C ILE A 247 5.05 -8.47 22.58
N LYS A 248 5.44 -7.20 22.52
CA LYS A 248 6.67 -6.77 21.83
C LYS A 248 7.90 -7.50 22.33
N THR A 249 8.07 -7.58 23.63
CA THR A 249 9.26 -8.19 24.27
C THR A 249 9.25 -9.72 24.22
N ALA A 250 8.07 -10.34 24.33
CA ALA A 250 7.94 -11.80 24.37
C ALA A 250 7.94 -12.48 23.00
N THR A 251 7.63 -11.71 21.92
CA THR A 251 7.44 -12.27 20.57
C THR A 251 8.27 -11.59 19.49
N GLU A 252 9.04 -10.56 19.84
CA GLU A 252 9.85 -9.73 18.92
C GLU A 252 9.02 -9.06 17.80
N LYS A 253 7.69 -8.98 17.97
CA LYS A 253 6.81 -8.34 17.01
C LYS A 253 6.86 -6.82 17.15
N ASP A 254 6.93 -6.11 16.02
CA ASP A 254 6.75 -4.65 16.03
C ASP A 254 5.28 -4.32 16.27
N ILE A 255 5.02 -3.49 17.28
CA ILE A 255 3.68 -3.11 17.71
C ILE A 255 3.58 -1.60 17.88
N LYS A 256 2.49 -1.04 17.37
CA LYS A 256 2.11 0.35 17.62
C LYS A 256 0.69 0.40 18.22
N VAL A 257 0.49 1.35 19.13
CA VAL A 257 -0.79 1.56 19.82
C VAL A 257 -1.26 2.99 19.61
N ILE A 258 -2.49 3.16 19.16
CA ILE A 258 -3.13 4.46 19.00
C ILE A 258 -4.27 4.57 19.98
N PHE A 259 -4.17 5.54 20.86
CA PHE A 259 -5.26 5.95 21.74
C PHE A 259 -6.02 7.09 21.06
N CYS A 260 -7.25 6.82 20.61
CA CYS A 260 -8.17 7.88 20.16
C CYS A 260 -8.83 8.46 21.41
N ASP A 261 -8.06 9.30 22.11
CA ASP A 261 -8.35 9.76 23.45
C ASP A 261 -9.09 11.09 23.48
N PHE A 262 -9.84 11.30 24.55
CA PHE A 262 -10.45 12.58 24.91
C PHE A 262 -10.53 12.76 26.42
N PRO A 263 -10.65 14.02 26.95
CA PRO A 263 -10.49 14.30 28.35
C PRO A 263 -11.60 13.71 29.21
N SER A 264 -11.27 13.51 30.49
CA SER A 264 -12.18 13.13 31.57
C SER A 264 -12.05 14.12 32.72
N ALA A 265 -13.09 14.24 33.53
CA ALA A 265 -13.04 15.01 34.75
C ALA A 265 -12.29 14.30 35.89
N ASP A 266 -12.05 12.97 35.78
CA ASP A 266 -11.49 12.13 36.86
C ASP A 266 -10.01 12.37 37.09
N ILE A 267 -9.26 12.66 36.02
CA ILE A 267 -7.82 12.78 36.02
C ILE A 267 -7.35 13.74 34.93
N PRO A 268 -6.38 14.62 35.19
CA PRO A 268 -5.80 15.45 34.11
C PRO A 268 -5.18 14.60 33.02
N SER A 269 -5.52 14.90 31.76
CA SER A 269 -5.12 14.11 30.59
C SER A 269 -3.60 13.84 30.53
N LYS A 270 -2.76 14.87 30.74
CA LYS A 270 -1.30 14.72 30.70
C LYS A 270 -0.77 13.81 31.83
N VAL A 271 -1.40 13.82 32.98
CA VAL A 271 -1.00 12.95 34.11
C VAL A 271 -1.25 11.50 33.71
N TYR A 272 -2.43 11.20 33.22
CA TYR A 272 -2.78 9.83 32.83
C TYR A 272 -2.00 9.35 31.61
N GLN A 273 -1.80 10.18 30.60
CA GLN A 273 -0.93 9.85 29.46
C GLN A 273 0.49 9.50 29.91
N THR A 274 1.05 10.26 30.89
CA THR A 274 2.37 9.96 31.47
C THR A 274 2.37 8.61 32.19
N MET A 275 1.31 8.29 32.93
CA MET A 275 1.17 6.98 33.59
C MET A 275 1.11 5.83 32.55
N ILE A 276 0.35 5.99 31.48
CA ILE A 276 0.24 5.01 30.39
C ILE A 276 1.61 4.79 29.72
N ARG A 277 2.32 5.86 29.37
CA ARG A 277 3.66 5.76 28.79
C ARG A 277 4.66 5.10 29.75
N THR A 278 4.60 5.46 31.01
CA THR A 278 5.47 4.88 32.08
C THR A 278 5.23 3.39 32.21
N GLU A 279 3.97 2.97 32.23
CA GLU A 279 3.62 1.57 32.31
C GLU A 279 4.06 0.81 31.02
N GLY A 280 3.80 1.34 29.84
CA GLY A 280 4.28 0.76 28.59
C GLY A 280 5.80 0.58 28.54
N LYS A 281 6.56 1.57 29.01
CA LYS A 281 8.04 1.50 29.10
C LYS A 281 8.53 0.38 30.03
N LYS A 282 7.87 0.10 31.14
CA LYS A 282 8.20 -1.03 32.01
C LYS A 282 8.14 -2.37 31.28
N TYR A 283 7.27 -2.49 30.27
CA TYR A 283 7.07 -3.69 29.47
C TYR A 283 7.78 -3.64 28.10
N GLY A 284 8.56 -2.59 27.80
CA GLY A 284 9.43 -2.54 26.61
C GLY A 284 8.91 -1.70 25.45
N LEU A 285 7.81 -0.94 25.61
CA LEU A 285 7.42 0.05 24.61
C LEU A 285 8.33 1.28 24.67
N LYS A 286 8.51 1.88 23.51
CA LYS A 286 9.18 3.18 23.34
C LYS A 286 8.13 4.28 23.20
N ASP A 287 8.56 5.54 23.28
CA ASP A 287 7.64 6.69 23.13
C ASP A 287 7.00 6.74 21.73
N ASP A 288 7.72 6.31 20.70
CA ASP A 288 7.24 6.23 19.32
C ASP A 288 6.35 5.01 19.01
N ASP A 289 6.14 4.12 19.99
CA ASP A 289 5.19 3.01 19.90
C ASP A 289 3.77 3.42 20.31
N LEU A 290 3.61 4.58 20.96
CA LEU A 290 2.33 5.07 21.48
C LEU A 290 1.99 6.43 20.90
N LEU A 291 0.77 6.57 20.40
CA LEU A 291 0.21 7.86 19.97
C LEU A 291 -1.09 8.15 20.71
N PHE A 292 -1.23 9.38 21.19
CA PHE A 292 -2.49 9.93 21.67
C PHE A 292 -3.00 10.95 20.66
N THR A 293 -4.23 10.79 20.18
CA THR A 293 -4.78 11.69 19.17
C THR A 293 -4.96 13.12 19.66
N SER A 294 -5.17 13.30 20.97
CA SER A 294 -5.21 14.63 21.60
C SER A 294 -3.90 15.42 21.45
N GLU A 295 -2.74 14.75 21.38
CA GLU A 295 -1.43 15.38 21.19
C GLU A 295 -1.19 15.89 19.79
N ILE A 296 -1.97 15.41 18.81
CA ILE A 296 -1.83 15.76 17.39
C ILE A 296 -2.98 16.62 16.86
N GLY A 297 -3.70 17.31 17.76
CA GLY A 297 -4.70 18.32 17.39
C GLY A 297 -6.15 17.83 17.47
N TYR A 298 -6.44 16.78 18.23
CA TYR A 298 -7.81 16.31 18.52
C TYR A 298 -8.09 16.27 20.02
N PRO A 299 -7.98 17.43 20.72
CA PRO A 299 -8.08 17.47 22.18
C PRO A 299 -9.46 17.06 22.72
N ASP A 300 -10.52 17.23 21.93
CA ASP A 300 -11.90 16.94 22.31
C ASP A 300 -12.39 15.57 21.81
N GLY A 301 -11.50 14.78 21.19
CA GLY A 301 -11.76 13.45 20.65
C GLY A 301 -11.49 13.32 19.16
N PHE A 302 -11.17 12.10 18.74
CA PHE A 302 -10.91 11.78 17.34
C PHE A 302 -12.23 11.51 16.60
N PRO A 303 -12.40 11.96 15.33
CA PRO A 303 -13.63 11.75 14.57
C PRO A 303 -13.99 10.27 14.45
N ARG A 304 -15.27 9.94 14.65
CA ARG A 304 -15.76 8.56 14.63
C ARG A 304 -15.45 7.82 13.32
N GLN A 305 -15.54 8.52 12.18
CA GLN A 305 -15.17 7.95 10.89
C GLN A 305 -13.68 7.56 10.86
N GLY A 306 -12.83 8.42 11.38
CA GLY A 306 -11.39 8.14 11.49
C GLY A 306 -11.10 6.95 12.43
N VAL A 307 -11.86 6.79 13.52
CA VAL A 307 -11.76 5.59 14.38
C VAL A 307 -12.09 4.32 13.57
N PHE A 308 -13.14 4.32 12.77
CA PHE A 308 -13.50 3.19 11.93
C PHE A 308 -12.42 2.86 10.88
N GLU A 309 -11.84 3.88 10.29
CA GLU A 309 -10.74 3.71 9.33
C GLU A 309 -9.47 3.18 10.01
N LEU A 310 -9.15 3.66 11.22
CA LEU A 310 -8.05 3.08 12.02
C LEU A 310 -8.32 1.62 12.37
N PHE A 311 -9.56 1.24 12.71
CA PHE A 311 -9.93 -0.16 12.91
C PHE A 311 -9.84 -1.01 11.64
N GLN A 312 -10.01 -0.44 10.45
CA GLN A 312 -9.76 -1.15 9.19
C GLN A 312 -8.27 -1.48 9.02
N LEU A 313 -7.38 -0.61 9.48
CA LEU A 313 -5.92 -0.81 9.39
C LEU A 313 -5.39 -1.69 10.54
N SER A 314 -5.96 -1.57 11.74
CA SER A 314 -5.52 -2.31 12.92
C SER A 314 -5.91 -3.78 12.87
N ASN A 315 -5.22 -4.61 13.64
CA ASN A 315 -5.48 -6.04 13.74
C ASN A 315 -5.65 -6.54 15.17
N LEU A 316 -5.52 -5.63 16.18
CA LEU A 316 -5.67 -5.97 17.59
C LEU A 316 -6.51 -4.91 18.31
N PHE A 317 -7.46 -5.37 19.14
CA PHE A 317 -8.22 -4.55 20.07
C PHE A 317 -8.16 -5.16 21.48
N ILE A 318 -7.74 -4.35 22.47
CA ILE A 318 -7.59 -4.76 23.86
C ILE A 318 -8.54 -3.91 24.74
N CYS A 319 -9.44 -4.55 25.45
CA CYS A 319 -10.39 -3.86 26.34
C CYS A 319 -10.26 -4.36 27.80
N PRO A 320 -9.38 -3.76 28.60
CA PRO A 320 -9.16 -4.12 29.99
C PRO A 320 -10.05 -3.34 30.96
N SER A 321 -11.10 -2.68 30.51
CA SER A 321 -12.00 -1.84 31.32
C SER A 321 -12.44 -2.54 32.60
N TYR A 322 -12.56 -1.77 33.70
CA TYR A 322 -13.14 -2.27 34.96
C TYR A 322 -14.63 -2.57 34.88
N SER A 323 -15.34 -1.80 34.06
CA SER A 323 -16.79 -1.96 33.87
C SER A 323 -17.21 -1.46 32.48
N GLU A 324 -18.14 -2.14 31.91
CA GLU A 324 -18.84 -1.76 30.67
C GLU A 324 -20.31 -2.12 30.83
N SER A 325 -21.18 -1.25 30.36
CA SER A 325 -22.62 -1.57 30.31
C SER A 325 -22.98 -2.37 29.07
N PHE A 326 -22.23 -2.20 27.96
CA PHE A 326 -22.45 -2.90 26.71
C PHE A 326 -21.12 -3.17 25.96
N GLY A 327 -20.32 -2.12 25.68
CA GLY A 327 -19.07 -2.27 24.93
C GLY A 327 -19.21 -2.00 23.43
N LEU A 328 -19.80 -0.84 23.02
CA LEU A 328 -19.93 -0.47 21.61
C LEU A 328 -18.61 -0.54 20.85
N THR A 329 -17.50 -0.13 21.46
CA THR A 329 -16.17 -0.16 20.84
C THR A 329 -15.68 -1.57 20.52
N VAL A 330 -16.15 -2.58 21.28
CA VAL A 330 -15.90 -4.00 20.98
C VAL A 330 -16.54 -4.38 19.65
N LEU A 331 -17.82 -4.01 19.46
CA LEU A 331 -18.54 -4.27 18.21
C LEU A 331 -17.93 -3.51 17.03
N GLU A 332 -17.52 -2.26 17.24
CA GLU A 332 -16.89 -1.44 16.22
C GLU A 332 -15.56 -2.08 15.76
N ALA A 333 -14.72 -2.55 16.68
CA ALA A 333 -13.48 -3.25 16.39
C ALA A 333 -13.72 -4.62 15.72
N ALA A 334 -14.65 -5.41 16.24
CA ALA A 334 -15.04 -6.71 15.68
C ALA A 334 -15.53 -6.58 14.23
N SER A 335 -16.41 -5.59 13.98
CA SER A 335 -16.97 -5.35 12.64
C SER A 335 -15.93 -4.99 11.58
N ARG A 336 -14.71 -4.65 11.99
CA ARG A 336 -13.56 -4.33 11.13
C ARG A 336 -12.47 -5.42 11.16
N GLY A 337 -12.79 -6.60 11.71
CA GLY A 337 -11.92 -7.77 11.72
C GLY A 337 -10.66 -7.56 12.58
N ASN A 338 -10.83 -7.03 13.80
CA ASN A 338 -9.75 -7.00 14.79
C ASN A 338 -9.82 -8.21 15.70
N PHE A 339 -8.68 -8.74 16.09
CA PHE A 339 -8.58 -9.73 17.16
C PHE A 339 -8.95 -9.06 18.49
N LEU A 340 -9.87 -9.67 19.23
CA LEU A 340 -10.43 -9.10 20.45
C LEU A 340 -9.79 -9.72 21.69
N VAL A 341 -9.25 -8.88 22.57
CA VAL A 341 -8.77 -9.28 23.91
C VAL A 341 -9.62 -8.55 24.96
N LEU A 342 -10.45 -9.26 25.67
CA LEU A 342 -11.47 -8.69 26.55
C LEU A 342 -11.27 -9.11 28.01
N ASN A 343 -11.68 -8.23 28.95
CA ASN A 343 -11.69 -8.54 30.37
C ASN A 343 -12.87 -9.46 30.73
N GLU A 344 -12.62 -10.75 31.00
CA GLU A 344 -13.63 -11.72 31.38
C GLU A 344 -14.32 -11.43 32.73
N ALA A 345 -13.70 -10.60 33.58
CA ALA A 345 -14.27 -10.23 34.87
C ALA A 345 -15.45 -9.25 34.74
N VAL A 346 -15.67 -8.67 33.56
CA VAL A 346 -16.79 -7.74 33.27
C VAL A 346 -17.89 -8.47 32.53
N PRO A 347 -19.10 -8.65 33.12
CA PRO A 347 -20.17 -9.48 32.55
C PRO A 347 -20.53 -9.10 31.09
N ALA A 348 -20.67 -7.81 30.80
CA ALA A 348 -21.00 -7.35 29.44
C ALA A 348 -19.89 -7.68 28.41
N LEU A 349 -18.61 -7.57 28.79
CA LEU A 349 -17.50 -7.96 27.92
C LEU A 349 -17.41 -9.47 27.75
N LYS A 350 -17.74 -10.23 28.80
CA LYS A 350 -17.79 -11.70 28.72
C LYS A 350 -18.89 -12.15 27.78
N GLU A 351 -20.11 -11.64 27.93
CA GLU A 351 -21.24 -11.95 27.05
C GLU A 351 -20.92 -11.66 25.57
N LEU A 352 -20.44 -10.44 25.26
CA LEU A 352 -20.06 -10.07 23.91
C LEU A 352 -18.91 -10.93 23.40
N GLY A 353 -17.90 -11.17 24.23
CA GLY A 353 -16.73 -11.93 23.84
C GLY A 353 -17.03 -13.38 23.51
N GLU A 354 -17.92 -14.04 24.27
CA GLU A 354 -18.39 -15.40 23.97
C GLU A 354 -19.13 -15.44 22.61
N ALA A 355 -19.97 -14.44 22.32
CA ALA A 355 -20.68 -14.35 21.06
C ALA A 355 -19.76 -14.05 19.86
N LEU A 356 -18.67 -13.30 20.07
CA LEU A 356 -17.76 -12.84 19.03
C LEU A 356 -16.48 -13.68 18.90
N GLY A 357 -16.28 -14.70 19.75
CA GLY A 357 -15.07 -15.53 19.75
C GLY A 357 -13.83 -14.79 20.24
N ALA A 358 -13.97 -13.90 21.22
CA ALA A 358 -12.86 -13.12 21.76
C ALA A 358 -11.90 -13.97 22.62
N TYR A 359 -10.65 -13.54 22.66
CA TYR A 359 -9.68 -14.04 23.65
C TYR A 359 -9.90 -13.35 24.99
N PHE A 360 -9.98 -14.11 26.07
CA PHE A 360 -10.20 -13.58 27.40
C PHE A 360 -8.92 -13.48 28.20
N MET A 361 -8.73 -12.33 28.81
CA MET A 361 -7.80 -12.12 29.91
C MET A 361 -8.57 -11.64 31.12
N ARG A 362 -8.05 -11.91 32.30
CA ARG A 362 -8.66 -11.44 33.52
C ARG A 362 -7.87 -10.30 34.12
N TRP A 363 -8.55 -9.17 34.28
CA TRP A 363 -8.10 -7.99 35.01
C TRP A 363 -9.08 -7.71 36.14
N ASP A 364 -8.77 -6.71 37.00
CA ASP A 364 -9.69 -6.30 38.04
C ASP A 364 -11.03 -5.83 37.45
N ALA A 365 -12.12 -6.13 38.16
CA ALA A 365 -13.47 -5.64 37.82
C ALA A 365 -14.05 -4.81 38.96
N ARG A 366 -14.93 -3.83 38.59
CA ARG A 366 -15.78 -3.12 39.55
C ARG A 366 -17.23 -3.46 39.26
N ASN A 367 -17.91 -4.01 40.27
CA ASN A 367 -19.37 -4.20 40.24
C ASN A 367 -20.02 -3.17 41.16
N PHE A 368 -20.80 -2.23 40.60
CA PHE A 368 -21.73 -1.34 41.31
C PHE A 368 -21.13 -0.61 42.55
N GLY A 369 -19.89 -0.12 42.47
CA GLY A 369 -19.25 0.63 43.57
C GLY A 369 -18.61 -0.23 44.64
N PHE A 370 -18.70 -1.52 44.60
CA PHE A 370 -17.95 -2.43 45.42
C PHE A 370 -16.62 -2.81 44.76
N ASP A 371 -15.51 -2.56 45.44
CA ASP A 371 -14.18 -3.01 45.03
C ASP A 371 -14.06 -4.53 45.22
N THR A 372 -14.50 -5.30 44.23
CA THR A 372 -14.09 -6.70 44.19
C THR A 372 -12.78 -6.75 43.41
N ARG A 373 -11.68 -6.53 44.10
CA ARG A 373 -10.34 -6.71 43.55
C ARG A 373 -10.01 -8.19 43.53
N GLU A 374 -10.21 -8.83 42.40
CA GLU A 374 -9.47 -10.04 42.09
C GLU A 374 -8.12 -9.61 41.51
N THR A 375 -7.12 -9.49 42.37
CA THR A 375 -5.73 -9.23 41.94
C THR A 375 -5.12 -10.51 41.43
N TYR A 376 -4.84 -10.54 40.14
CA TYR A 376 -3.92 -11.51 39.58
C TYR A 376 -2.48 -11.05 39.88
N SER A 377 -1.84 -11.71 40.80
CA SER A 377 -0.41 -11.61 41.02
C SER A 377 0.12 -13.02 41.27
N PRO A 378 1.22 -13.47 40.65
CA PRO A 378 2.50 -13.17 41.29
C PRO A 378 3.51 -12.46 40.42
N SER A 379 3.51 -12.52 39.13
CA SER A 379 4.25 -11.53 38.37
C SER A 379 3.36 -11.11 37.20
N GLU A 380 2.82 -9.93 37.29
CA GLU A 380 2.01 -9.31 36.26
C GLU A 380 2.73 -9.34 34.89
N ARG A 381 4.07 -9.22 34.93
CA ARG A 381 4.90 -9.37 33.73
C ARG A 381 4.80 -10.77 33.10
N ALA A 382 4.99 -11.83 33.86
CA ALA A 382 4.92 -13.21 33.35
C ALA A 382 3.52 -13.52 32.80
N TYR A 383 2.48 -13.03 33.46
CA TYR A 383 1.10 -13.14 33.01
C TYR A 383 0.90 -12.49 31.62
N TYR A 384 1.34 -11.22 31.45
CA TYR A 384 1.22 -10.54 30.17
C TYR A 384 2.11 -11.16 29.08
N GLU A 385 3.29 -11.64 29.38
CA GLU A 385 4.17 -12.29 28.41
C GLU A 385 3.60 -13.63 27.96
N GLU A 386 3.03 -14.43 28.87
CA GLU A 386 2.35 -15.69 28.53
C GLU A 386 1.15 -15.46 27.62
N HIS A 387 0.26 -14.54 28.02
CA HIS A 387 -0.90 -14.20 27.21
C HIS A 387 -0.50 -13.53 25.88
N GLY A 388 0.55 -12.71 25.88
CA GLY A 388 1.08 -12.08 24.68
C GLY A 388 1.51 -13.10 23.61
N ARG A 389 2.21 -14.18 24.00
CA ARG A 389 2.58 -15.26 23.08
C ARG A 389 1.33 -15.97 22.52
N LYS A 390 0.38 -16.33 23.39
CA LYS A 390 -0.88 -16.98 22.99
C LYS A 390 -1.69 -16.12 22.00
N ILE A 391 -1.79 -14.81 22.26
CA ILE A 391 -2.48 -13.85 21.39
C ILE A 391 -1.82 -13.84 20.01
N VAL A 392 -0.51 -13.72 19.93
CA VAL A 392 0.21 -13.68 18.64
C VAL A 392 0.08 -15.00 17.90
N ASP A 393 0.13 -16.14 18.57
CA ASP A 393 -0.07 -17.45 17.94
C ASP A 393 -1.48 -17.58 17.35
N LEU A 394 -2.52 -17.21 18.09
CA LEU A 394 -3.90 -17.20 17.61
C LEU A 394 -4.12 -16.22 16.45
N MET A 395 -3.56 -15.00 16.54
CA MET A 395 -3.62 -14.03 15.45
C MET A 395 -2.95 -14.55 14.17
N ARG A 396 -1.87 -15.34 14.30
CA ARG A 396 -1.18 -15.95 13.15
C ARG A 396 -2.01 -17.05 12.49
N GLU A 397 -2.79 -17.79 13.28
CA GLU A 397 -3.67 -18.88 12.80
C GLU A 397 -4.93 -18.32 12.11
N ASP A 398 -5.35 -17.10 12.43
CA ASP A 398 -6.48 -16.44 11.79
C ASP A 398 -6.12 -15.96 10.37
N ARG A 399 -6.70 -16.63 9.38
CA ARG A 399 -6.43 -16.35 7.95
C ARG A 399 -6.84 -14.94 7.53
N SER A 400 -7.89 -14.40 8.08
CA SER A 400 -8.38 -13.06 7.75
C SER A 400 -7.46 -11.98 8.30
N LEU A 401 -7.01 -12.12 9.55
CA LEU A 401 -6.02 -11.24 10.16
C LEU A 401 -4.68 -11.34 9.44
N HIS A 402 -4.27 -12.55 9.06
CA HIS A 402 -3.04 -12.75 8.29
C HIS A 402 -3.12 -12.01 6.95
N ALA A 403 -4.20 -12.21 6.17
CA ALA A 403 -4.39 -11.53 4.89
C ALA A 403 -4.38 -10.00 5.04
N LYS A 404 -5.11 -9.47 6.03
CA LYS A 404 -5.16 -8.04 6.35
C LYS A 404 -3.77 -7.47 6.65
N THR A 405 -2.98 -8.20 7.44
CA THR A 405 -1.61 -7.80 7.80
C THR A 405 -0.67 -7.81 6.60
N ILE A 406 -0.71 -8.85 5.76
CA ILE A 406 0.12 -8.95 4.55
C ILE A 406 -0.23 -7.85 3.55
N VAL A 407 -1.51 -7.58 3.31
CA VAL A 407 -1.94 -6.47 2.43
C VAL A 407 -1.36 -5.15 2.95
N ARG A 408 -1.52 -4.88 4.23
CA ARG A 408 -1.00 -3.66 4.85
C ARG A 408 0.52 -3.55 4.75
N ASN A 409 1.27 -4.62 5.01
CA ASN A 409 2.73 -4.56 5.14
C ASN A 409 3.47 -4.71 3.80
N GLN A 410 2.91 -5.40 2.79
CA GLN A 410 3.64 -5.79 1.58
C GLN A 410 3.03 -5.29 0.27
N TYR A 411 1.73 -4.94 0.25
CA TYR A 411 1.04 -4.49 -0.97
C TYR A 411 0.68 -3.00 -0.94
N ASN A 412 1.24 -2.25 -0.01
CA ASN A 412 1.10 -0.80 0.03
C ASN A 412 2.13 -0.10 -0.86
N ASP A 413 1.81 1.12 -1.26
CA ASP A 413 2.63 1.97 -2.13
C ASP A 413 4.04 2.23 -1.57
N ALA A 414 4.18 2.54 -0.30
CA ALA A 414 5.48 2.84 0.32
C ALA A 414 6.43 1.63 0.31
N TRP A 415 5.91 0.43 0.58
CA TRP A 415 6.71 -0.80 0.56
C TRP A 415 7.15 -1.17 -0.86
N ILE A 416 6.22 -1.16 -1.82
CA ILE A 416 6.49 -1.51 -3.22
C ILE A 416 7.47 -0.50 -3.83
N CYS A 417 7.26 0.79 -3.59
CA CYS A 417 8.17 1.83 -4.05
C CYS A 417 9.60 1.57 -3.54
N ARG A 418 9.77 1.39 -2.24
CA ARG A 418 11.10 1.25 -1.61
C ARG A 418 11.79 -0.05 -1.97
N ASN A 419 11.06 -1.17 -2.00
CA ASN A 419 11.65 -2.50 -2.08
C ASN A 419 11.68 -3.08 -3.50
N GLN A 420 10.86 -2.56 -4.42
CA GLN A 420 10.76 -3.11 -5.76
C GLN A 420 11.04 -2.07 -6.86
N LEU A 421 10.40 -0.89 -6.83
CA LEU A 421 10.52 0.09 -7.91
C LEU A 421 11.83 0.88 -7.85
N LEU A 422 12.14 1.53 -6.72
CA LEU A 422 13.35 2.36 -6.59
C LEU A 422 14.67 1.60 -6.79
N PRO A 423 14.84 0.34 -6.34
CA PRO A 423 16.05 -0.43 -6.66
C PRO A 423 16.29 -0.58 -8.15
N LEU A 424 15.25 -0.89 -8.94
CA LEU A 424 15.34 -1.03 -10.40
C LEU A 424 15.70 0.28 -11.11
N LEU A 425 15.31 1.41 -10.54
CA LEU A 425 15.69 2.73 -11.10
C LEU A 425 17.18 3.07 -10.88
N LYS A 426 17.85 2.41 -9.93
CA LYS A 426 19.25 2.67 -9.55
C LYS A 426 20.25 1.68 -10.16
N GLU A 427 19.79 0.56 -10.72
CA GLU A 427 20.62 -0.41 -11.46
C GLU A 427 21.25 0.24 -12.69
#